data_d016406a9063c9f090844481df894b15
#
_entry.id   d016406a9063c9f090844481df894b15
#
_cell.length_a   1.000
_cell.length_b   1.000
_cell.length_c   1.000
_cell.angle_alpha   90.00
_cell.angle_beta   90.00
_cell.angle_gamma   90.00
#
_symmetry.space_group_name_H-M   'P 1'
#
loop_
_entity.id
_entity.type
_entity.pdbx_description
1 polymer ?
#
loop_
_entity_poly.entity_id
_entity_poly.type
_entity_poly.pdbx_seq_one_letter_code
_entity_poly.pdbx_strand_id
1 'polypeptide(L)'
;VEELTGHKILAEDGSGIVVPFDGERGVDLYCTTSSAGGGLQMMVAGLIKTMTAESANRAALGAGAIVMDVIAQDDGRPIYKKIQRIRSLRPDMILLAGGTDGGATTHVMEIAEMLKAAEPKPRLGLGYKLPIVYAGNKDLRPQIKKLLGDVFALTIVDNIRPVLEVENTEPARRAIHELFMEHVMSHAPGYLK
;
A
#
# COMPACT_ATOMS: atom_id res chain seq x y z
N VAL A 1 -6.17 -5.33 -32.39
CA VAL A 1 -7.58 -5.64 -32.75
C VAL A 1 -7.82 -5.21 -34.18
N GLU A 2 -7.60 -3.95 -34.55
CA GLU A 2 -7.83 -3.43 -35.91
C GLU A 2 -7.11 -4.24 -36.99
N GLU A 3 -5.83 -4.57 -36.79
CA GLU A 3 -5.04 -5.43 -37.68
C GLU A 3 -5.64 -6.83 -37.89
N LEU A 4 -6.28 -7.39 -36.86
CA LEU A 4 -6.83 -8.73 -36.89
C LEU A 4 -8.24 -8.78 -37.46
N THR A 5 -9.01 -7.73 -37.26
CA THR A 5 -10.44 -7.69 -37.64
C THR A 5 -10.71 -6.85 -38.88
N GLY A 6 -9.81 -5.98 -39.27
CA GLY A 6 -10.01 -4.98 -40.30
C GLY A 6 -11.00 -3.87 -39.91
N HIS A 7 -11.54 -3.91 -38.68
CA HIS A 7 -12.50 -2.94 -38.17
C HIS A 7 -11.79 -1.81 -37.43
N LYS A 8 -12.03 -0.58 -37.83
CA LYS A 8 -11.43 0.59 -37.19
C LYS A 8 -12.18 0.92 -35.91
N ILE A 9 -11.47 0.98 -34.78
CA ILE A 9 -12.04 1.25 -33.45
C ILE A 9 -11.54 2.53 -32.82
N LEU A 10 -10.37 3.02 -33.28
CA LEU A 10 -9.76 4.24 -32.75
C LEU A 10 -10.23 5.49 -33.50
N ALA A 11 -10.25 6.61 -32.80
CA ALA A 11 -10.40 7.93 -33.39
C ALA A 11 -9.27 8.18 -34.41
N GLU A 12 -9.48 9.10 -35.36
CA GLU A 12 -8.50 9.40 -36.43
C GLU A 12 -7.13 9.82 -35.90
N ASP A 13 -7.12 10.55 -34.82
CA ASP A 13 -5.92 11.01 -34.14
C ASP A 13 -5.30 9.95 -33.19
N GLY A 14 -5.91 8.78 -33.11
CA GLY A 14 -5.47 7.70 -32.21
C GLY A 14 -5.66 7.98 -30.71
N SER A 15 -6.38 9.03 -30.34
CA SER A 15 -6.53 9.48 -28.94
C SER A 15 -7.33 8.51 -28.06
N GLY A 16 -8.20 7.67 -28.66
CA GLY A 16 -9.01 6.74 -27.90
C GLY A 16 -9.93 5.88 -28.74
N ILE A 17 -10.63 4.98 -28.09
CA ILE A 17 -11.65 4.12 -28.70
C ILE A 17 -12.94 4.94 -28.85
N VAL A 18 -13.55 4.89 -30.05
CA VAL A 18 -14.83 5.53 -30.31
C VAL A 18 -15.96 4.66 -29.78
N VAL A 19 -16.76 5.21 -28.89
CA VAL A 19 -17.95 4.55 -28.31
C VAL A 19 -19.06 5.61 -28.22
N PRO A 20 -20.26 5.34 -28.75
CA PRO A 20 -20.69 4.18 -29.52
C PRO A 20 -20.10 4.14 -30.94
N PHE A 21 -20.34 3.04 -31.68
CA PHE A 21 -20.01 2.95 -33.12
C PHE A 21 -20.71 4.04 -33.90
N ASP A 22 -19.96 4.80 -34.67
CA ASP A 22 -20.45 5.98 -35.41
C ASP A 22 -20.94 5.68 -36.85
N GLY A 23 -20.89 4.42 -37.27
CA GLY A 23 -21.22 3.96 -38.62
C GLY A 23 -19.98 3.65 -39.45
N GLU A 24 -18.80 4.11 -39.07
CA GLU A 24 -17.52 3.86 -39.73
C GLU A 24 -16.47 3.31 -38.77
N ARG A 25 -16.44 3.82 -37.57
CA ARG A 25 -15.43 3.52 -36.52
C ARG A 25 -16.08 3.26 -35.17
N GLY A 26 -15.32 2.60 -34.29
CA GLY A 26 -15.73 2.44 -32.91
C GLY A 26 -16.39 1.11 -32.63
N VAL A 27 -16.97 1.01 -31.46
CA VAL A 27 -17.69 -0.15 -30.93
C VAL A 27 -18.87 0.30 -30.08
N ASP A 28 -19.96 -0.44 -30.06
CA ASP A 28 -21.12 -0.11 -29.21
C ASP A 28 -20.88 -0.38 -27.74
N LEU A 29 -19.99 -1.35 -27.44
CA LEU A 29 -19.61 -1.69 -26.07
C LEU A 29 -18.11 -2.00 -26.03
N TYR A 30 -17.42 -1.35 -25.13
CA TYR A 30 -16.03 -1.63 -24.80
C TYR A 30 -15.91 -2.04 -23.35
N CYS A 31 -15.43 -3.26 -23.11
CA CYS A 31 -15.15 -3.78 -21.79
C CYS A 31 -13.67 -4.14 -21.69
N THR A 32 -13.02 -3.69 -20.65
CA THR A 32 -11.62 -4.02 -20.38
C THR A 32 -11.41 -4.39 -18.93
N THR A 33 -10.43 -5.23 -18.70
CA THR A 33 -9.88 -5.47 -17.37
C THR A 33 -8.40 -5.11 -17.40
N SER A 34 -7.92 -4.41 -16.40
CA SER A 34 -6.50 -4.16 -16.25
C SER A 34 -5.97 -4.81 -14.99
N SER A 35 -4.79 -5.41 -15.12
CA SER A 35 -4.00 -5.92 -14.00
C SER A 35 -2.81 -4.99 -13.82
N ALA A 36 -3.07 -3.77 -13.32
CA ALA A 36 -2.03 -2.78 -13.10
C ALA A 36 -0.98 -3.30 -12.12
N GLY A 37 0.12 -3.83 -12.64
CA GLY A 37 1.25 -4.31 -11.86
C GLY A 37 0.93 -5.42 -10.84
N GLY A 38 -0.21 -6.15 -10.98
CA GLY A 38 -0.64 -7.17 -10.03
C GLY A 38 -1.33 -6.63 -8.77
N GLY A 39 -1.87 -5.40 -8.84
CA GLY A 39 -2.52 -4.73 -7.71
C GLY A 39 -1.53 -4.15 -6.69
N LEU A 40 -2.05 -3.50 -5.66
CA LEU A 40 -1.28 -2.94 -4.55
C LEU A 40 -0.83 -4.06 -3.61
N GLN A 41 0.45 -4.39 -3.60
CA GLN A 41 1.02 -5.40 -2.72
C GLN A 41 1.55 -4.75 -1.45
N MET A 42 0.88 -5.00 -0.33
CA MET A 42 1.20 -4.40 0.95
C MET A 42 1.75 -5.41 1.95
N MET A 43 2.58 -4.91 2.85
CA MET A 43 2.91 -5.58 4.09
C MET A 43 2.28 -4.81 5.25
N VAL A 44 1.75 -5.53 6.20
CA VAL A 44 1.20 -4.97 7.44
C VAL A 44 2.15 -5.30 8.59
N ALA A 45 2.44 -4.30 9.41
CA ALA A 45 3.21 -4.45 10.64
C ALA A 45 2.38 -3.95 11.82
N GLY A 46 2.24 -4.77 12.87
CA GLY A 46 1.41 -4.45 14.03
C GLY A 46 1.97 -4.96 15.34
N LEU A 47 1.46 -4.44 16.45
CA LEU A 47 1.95 -4.83 17.78
C LEU A 47 1.51 -6.24 18.16
N ILE A 48 0.19 -6.49 18.11
CA ILE A 48 -0.43 -7.75 18.50
C ILE A 48 -1.16 -8.33 17.29
N LYS A 49 -0.84 -9.60 16.97
CA LYS A 49 -1.35 -10.28 15.78
C LYS A 49 -2.88 -10.29 15.71
N THR A 50 -3.54 -10.64 16.80
CA THR A 50 -5.00 -10.81 16.89
C THR A 50 -5.78 -9.51 17.13
N MET A 51 -5.11 -8.36 17.22
CA MET A 51 -5.77 -7.08 17.47
C MET A 51 -5.33 -6.01 16.47
N THR A 52 -4.21 -5.35 16.75
CA THR A 52 -3.75 -4.21 15.94
C THR A 52 -3.33 -4.63 14.54
N ALA A 53 -2.69 -5.80 14.40
CA ALA A 53 -2.31 -6.31 13.09
C ALA A 53 -3.54 -6.77 12.27
N GLU A 54 -4.57 -7.34 12.90
CA GLU A 54 -5.83 -7.66 12.21
C GLU A 54 -6.59 -6.41 11.78
N SER A 55 -6.67 -5.38 12.64
CA SER A 55 -7.30 -4.11 12.29
C SER A 55 -6.58 -3.44 11.11
N ALA A 56 -5.25 -3.44 11.13
CA ALA A 56 -4.43 -2.93 10.04
C ALA A 56 -4.60 -3.78 8.76
N ASN A 57 -4.70 -5.10 8.89
CA ASN A 57 -5.00 -5.99 7.77
C ASN A 57 -6.35 -5.68 7.15
N ARG A 58 -7.40 -5.47 7.96
CA ARG A 58 -8.72 -5.04 7.46
C ARG A 58 -8.67 -3.68 6.76
N ALA A 59 -7.89 -2.73 7.29
CA ALA A 59 -7.69 -1.43 6.65
C ALA A 59 -7.03 -1.57 5.28
N ALA A 60 -5.97 -2.35 5.16
CA ALA A 60 -5.28 -2.61 3.90
C ALA A 60 -6.18 -3.33 2.88
N LEU A 61 -6.87 -4.39 3.28
CA LEU A 61 -7.83 -5.10 2.42
C LEU A 61 -8.99 -4.21 2.00
N GLY A 62 -9.51 -3.38 2.92
CA GLY A 62 -10.58 -2.43 2.64
C GLY A 62 -10.16 -1.31 1.68
N ALA A 63 -8.86 -1.03 1.53
CA ALA A 63 -8.30 -0.15 0.51
C ALA A 63 -8.03 -0.86 -0.83
N GLY A 64 -8.38 -2.14 -0.96
CA GLY A 64 -8.16 -2.93 -2.17
C GLY A 64 -6.74 -3.52 -2.30
N ALA A 65 -5.96 -3.52 -1.23
CA ALA A 65 -4.61 -4.06 -1.25
C ALA A 65 -4.60 -5.60 -1.16
N ILE A 66 -3.56 -6.19 -1.71
CA ILE A 66 -3.18 -7.59 -1.50
C ILE A 66 -2.17 -7.62 -0.35
N VAL A 67 -2.57 -8.15 0.79
CA VAL A 67 -1.68 -8.26 1.95
C VAL A 67 -0.77 -9.48 1.78
N MET A 68 0.51 -9.21 1.53
CA MET A 68 1.52 -10.26 1.29
C MET A 68 1.94 -10.98 2.55
N ASP A 69 2.03 -10.26 3.67
CA ASP A 69 2.37 -10.80 4.98
C ASP A 69 1.95 -9.83 6.09
N VAL A 70 1.74 -10.38 7.27
CA VAL A 70 1.47 -9.65 8.50
C VAL A 70 2.58 -9.94 9.50
N ILE A 71 3.34 -8.91 9.86
CA ILE A 71 4.42 -8.97 10.85
C ILE A 71 3.91 -8.41 12.18
N ALA A 72 3.94 -9.22 13.23
CA ALA A 72 3.57 -8.77 14.57
C ALA A 72 4.70 -9.05 15.56
N GLN A 73 4.70 -8.33 16.70
CA GLN A 73 5.69 -8.57 17.74
C GLN A 73 5.57 -10.00 18.29
N ASP A 74 4.35 -10.46 18.46
CA ASP A 74 3.98 -11.74 19.04
C ASP A 74 3.74 -12.87 18.01
N ASP A 75 4.20 -12.74 16.77
CA ASP A 75 3.97 -13.76 15.72
C ASP A 75 4.89 -15.00 15.80
N GLY A 76 5.71 -15.09 16.85
CA GLY A 76 6.61 -16.22 17.11
C GLY A 76 7.85 -16.30 16.23
N ARG A 77 7.99 -15.45 15.22
CA ARG A 77 9.18 -15.41 14.38
C ARG A 77 10.33 -14.65 15.06
N PRO A 78 11.57 -15.17 15.05
CA PRO A 78 12.73 -14.42 15.54
C PRO A 78 12.99 -13.19 14.66
N ILE A 79 13.54 -12.12 15.26
CA ILE A 79 13.74 -10.80 14.61
C ILE A 79 14.50 -10.92 13.28
N TYR A 80 15.56 -11.72 13.22
CA TYR A 80 16.33 -11.87 11.98
C TYR A 80 15.50 -12.46 10.83
N LYS A 81 14.56 -13.39 11.12
CA LYS A 81 13.65 -13.95 10.11
C LYS A 81 12.61 -12.91 9.66
N LYS A 82 12.12 -12.07 10.57
CA LYS A 82 11.24 -10.95 10.22
C LYS A 82 11.96 -9.99 9.28
N ILE A 83 13.18 -9.57 9.61
CA ILE A 83 14.00 -8.69 8.77
C ILE A 83 14.26 -9.31 7.38
N GLN A 84 14.65 -10.58 7.33
CA GLN A 84 14.87 -11.30 6.08
C GLN A 84 13.59 -11.34 5.23
N ARG A 85 12.46 -11.63 5.86
CA ARG A 85 11.15 -11.68 5.21
C ARG A 85 10.75 -10.32 4.63
N ILE A 86 10.90 -9.25 5.41
CA ILE A 86 10.61 -7.87 4.99
C ILE A 86 11.44 -7.49 3.76
N ARG A 87 12.74 -7.80 3.76
CA ARG A 87 13.63 -7.54 2.61
C ARG A 87 13.22 -8.30 1.36
N SER A 88 12.82 -9.57 1.52
CA SER A 88 12.50 -10.45 0.38
C SER A 88 11.15 -10.15 -0.26
N LEU A 89 10.20 -9.60 0.50
CA LEU A 89 8.85 -9.32 0.01
C LEU A 89 8.81 -8.19 -1.01
N ARG A 90 9.63 -7.15 -0.83
CA ARG A 90 9.61 -5.95 -1.66
C ARG A 90 8.17 -5.42 -1.88
N PRO A 91 7.48 -5.02 -0.83
CA PRO A 91 6.11 -4.52 -0.95
C PRO A 91 6.07 -3.18 -1.70
N ASP A 92 4.90 -2.82 -2.22
CA ASP A 92 4.67 -1.49 -2.78
C ASP A 92 4.47 -0.45 -1.67
N MET A 93 3.97 -0.88 -0.51
CA MET A 93 3.67 -0.04 0.65
C MET A 93 3.65 -0.85 1.94
N ILE A 94 3.93 -0.21 3.07
CA ILE A 94 3.81 -0.80 4.41
C ILE A 94 2.79 -0.01 5.22
N LEU A 95 1.90 -0.72 5.92
CA LEU A 95 1.06 -0.15 6.96
C LEU A 95 1.62 -0.53 8.32
N LEU A 96 2.08 0.45 9.09
CA LEU A 96 2.56 0.27 10.46
C LEU A 96 1.50 0.78 11.45
N ALA A 97 0.95 -0.14 12.24
CA ALA A 97 -0.02 0.16 13.28
C ALA A 97 0.42 -0.43 14.62
N GLY A 98 -0.06 0.12 15.71
CA GLY A 98 0.16 -0.49 17.03
C GLY A 98 0.15 0.50 18.17
N GLY A 99 -0.20 -0.02 19.33
CA GLY A 99 -0.43 0.74 20.55
C GLY A 99 -1.71 1.57 20.50
N THR A 100 -2.45 1.60 21.59
CA THR A 100 -3.51 2.58 21.82
C THR A 100 -2.88 3.93 22.14
N ASP A 101 -3.62 5.01 21.97
CA ASP A 101 -3.16 6.35 22.33
C ASP A 101 -2.90 6.41 23.86
N GLY A 102 -1.72 6.89 24.25
CA GLY A 102 -1.26 6.85 25.64
C GLY A 102 -0.81 5.47 26.14
N GLY A 103 -0.82 4.45 25.28
CA GLY A 103 -0.46 3.07 25.62
C GLY A 103 0.99 2.70 25.33
N ALA A 104 1.23 1.41 25.03
CA ALA A 104 2.57 0.85 24.85
C ALA A 104 3.36 1.56 23.74
N THR A 105 4.57 1.98 24.06
CA THR A 105 5.47 2.69 23.14
C THR A 105 6.65 1.83 22.69
N THR A 106 7.25 1.06 23.60
CA THR A 106 8.50 0.32 23.34
C THR A 106 8.38 -0.65 22.17
N HIS A 107 7.39 -1.50 22.16
CA HIS A 107 7.25 -2.53 21.13
C HIS A 107 6.89 -1.97 19.75
N VAL A 108 6.19 -0.85 19.68
CA VAL A 108 5.92 -0.17 18.41
C VAL A 108 7.22 0.38 17.85
N MET A 109 8.07 0.95 18.69
CA MET A 109 9.40 1.42 18.28
C MET A 109 10.30 0.28 17.82
N GLU A 110 10.29 -0.88 18.49
CA GLU A 110 11.05 -2.07 18.07
C GLU A 110 10.67 -2.52 16.65
N ILE A 111 9.36 -2.52 16.32
CA ILE A 111 8.90 -2.83 14.95
C ILE A 111 9.39 -1.77 13.96
N ALA A 112 9.33 -0.49 14.32
CA ALA A 112 9.80 0.59 13.46
C ALA A 112 11.33 0.51 13.23
N GLU A 113 12.11 0.18 14.26
CA GLU A 113 13.56 -0.07 14.16
C GLU A 113 13.86 -1.27 13.26
N MET A 114 13.08 -2.34 13.37
CA MET A 114 13.21 -3.51 12.51
C MET A 114 12.91 -3.16 11.05
N LEU A 115 11.89 -2.35 10.76
CA LEU A 115 11.60 -1.85 9.41
C LEU A 115 12.76 -1.02 8.86
N LYS A 116 13.32 -0.12 9.68
CA LYS A 116 14.51 0.66 9.31
C LYS A 116 15.72 -0.24 9.02
N ALA A 117 15.99 -1.21 9.88
CA ALA A 117 17.10 -2.15 9.69
C ALA A 117 16.92 -3.07 8.47
N ALA A 118 15.67 -3.41 8.14
CA ALA A 118 15.35 -4.19 6.95
C ALA A 118 15.53 -3.37 5.66
N GLU A 119 15.20 -2.09 5.69
CA GLU A 119 15.28 -1.16 4.55
C GLU A 119 14.76 -1.79 3.24
N PRO A 120 13.51 -2.32 3.21
CA PRO A 120 12.97 -2.95 2.02
C PRO A 120 12.90 -1.96 0.87
N LYS A 121 13.17 -2.46 -0.34
CA LYS A 121 13.05 -1.65 -1.56
C LYS A 121 11.71 -1.88 -2.22
N PRO A 122 11.10 -0.86 -2.83
CA PRO A 122 9.83 -1.01 -3.52
C PRO A 122 9.95 -1.99 -4.70
N ARG A 123 8.83 -2.63 -5.05
CA ARG A 123 8.77 -3.61 -6.13
C ARG A 123 8.95 -2.98 -7.52
N LEU A 124 8.33 -1.85 -7.75
CA LEU A 124 8.21 -1.23 -9.09
C LEU A 124 9.31 -0.21 -9.42
N GLY A 125 10.40 -0.16 -8.69
CA GLY A 125 11.52 0.72 -9.04
C GLY A 125 12.44 1.04 -7.88
N LEU A 126 13.56 1.68 -8.19
CA LEU A 126 14.56 2.09 -7.21
C LEU A 126 14.64 3.62 -7.05
N GLY A 127 13.86 4.35 -7.84
CA GLY A 127 13.93 5.81 -7.91
C GLY A 127 13.14 6.56 -6.84
N TYR A 128 12.40 5.87 -5.97
CA TYR A 128 11.57 6.50 -4.94
C TYR A 128 11.67 5.76 -3.60
N LYS A 129 11.36 6.47 -2.52
CA LYS A 129 11.30 5.89 -1.17
C LYS A 129 10.05 5.04 -1.02
N LEU A 130 10.19 3.87 -0.40
CA LEU A 130 9.04 3.02 -0.10
C LEU A 130 8.03 3.75 0.81
N PRO A 131 6.76 3.84 0.43
CA PRO A 131 5.73 4.45 1.26
C PRO A 131 5.46 3.65 2.54
N ILE A 132 5.39 4.34 3.67
CA ILE A 132 4.92 3.80 4.96
C ILE A 132 3.77 4.66 5.46
N VAL A 133 2.63 4.04 5.72
CA VAL A 133 1.53 4.67 6.45
C VAL A 133 1.66 4.27 7.93
N TYR A 134 1.84 5.26 8.80
CA TYR A 134 1.81 5.06 10.25
C TYR A 134 0.44 5.42 10.81
N ALA A 135 -0.23 4.44 11.38
CA ALA A 135 -1.58 4.55 11.93
C ALA A 135 -1.65 3.93 13.35
N GLY A 136 -0.67 4.24 14.18
CA GLY A 136 -0.54 3.78 15.55
C GLY A 136 -0.63 4.89 16.59
N ASN A 137 -0.18 4.58 17.81
CA ASN A 137 -0.17 5.49 18.96
C ASN A 137 0.33 6.90 18.59
N LYS A 138 -0.52 7.91 18.80
CA LYS A 138 -0.23 9.31 18.45
C LYS A 138 0.99 9.88 19.19
N ASP A 139 1.29 9.39 20.39
CA ASP A 139 2.39 9.90 21.21
C ASP A 139 3.76 9.53 20.62
N LEU A 140 3.78 8.53 19.72
CA LEU A 140 4.99 8.10 19.01
C LEU A 140 5.23 8.83 17.68
N ARG A 141 4.30 9.63 17.20
CA ARG A 141 4.42 10.33 15.90
C ARG A 141 5.76 11.07 15.73
N PRO A 142 6.28 11.84 16.73
CA PRO A 142 7.56 12.51 16.58
C PRO A 142 8.74 11.54 16.46
N GLN A 143 8.76 10.47 17.27
CA GLN A 143 9.82 9.46 17.25
C GLN A 143 9.81 8.67 15.95
N ILE A 144 8.64 8.24 15.49
CA ILE A 144 8.45 7.53 14.20
C ILE A 144 8.91 8.42 13.04
N LYS A 145 8.54 9.70 13.04
CA LYS A 145 8.99 10.65 12.02
C LYS A 145 10.52 10.79 11.99
N LYS A 146 11.14 10.92 13.16
CA LYS A 146 12.61 11.00 13.29
C LYS A 146 13.29 9.69 12.85
N LEU A 147 12.70 8.54 13.14
CA LEU A 147 13.30 7.23 12.86
C LEU A 147 13.18 6.84 11.39
N LEU A 148 12.01 7.02 10.78
CA LEU A 148 11.66 6.48 9.46
C LEU A 148 11.64 7.53 8.34
N GLY A 149 11.44 8.82 8.65
CA GLY A 149 11.19 9.86 7.64
C GLY A 149 12.33 10.09 6.64
N ASP A 150 13.58 9.84 7.04
CA ASP A 150 14.73 10.00 6.15
C ASP A 150 14.86 8.82 5.16
N VAL A 151 14.42 7.62 5.55
CA VAL A 151 14.57 6.37 4.78
C VAL A 151 13.35 6.09 3.91
N PHE A 152 12.15 6.40 4.41
CA PHE A 152 10.87 6.06 3.80
C PHE A 152 10.05 7.31 3.44
N ALA A 153 9.10 7.16 2.52
CA ALA A 153 8.05 8.14 2.29
C ALA A 153 6.96 7.94 3.36
N LEU A 154 7.10 8.65 4.49
CA LEU A 154 6.27 8.43 5.67
C LEU A 154 5.03 9.33 5.65
N THR A 155 3.87 8.72 5.72
CA THR A 155 2.57 9.36 5.94
C THR A 155 2.04 8.98 7.32
N ILE A 156 1.66 9.96 8.14
CA ILE A 156 1.12 9.75 9.48
C ILE A 156 -0.36 10.09 9.48
N VAL A 157 -1.17 9.15 9.91
CA VAL A 157 -2.63 9.29 10.01
C VAL A 157 -3.11 8.99 11.44
N ASP A 158 -4.42 9.11 11.65
CA ASP A 158 -5.00 8.77 12.94
C ASP A 158 -4.91 7.28 13.24
N ASN A 159 -4.79 6.99 14.54
CA ASN A 159 -4.62 5.63 15.03
C ASN A 159 -5.80 4.75 14.62
N ILE A 160 -5.51 3.58 14.07
CA ILE A 160 -6.52 2.56 13.73
C ILE A 160 -7.23 2.07 15.00
N ARG A 161 -6.51 2.04 16.12
CA ARG A 161 -7.06 1.63 17.43
C ARG A 161 -6.69 2.64 18.50
N PRO A 162 -7.34 3.80 18.54
CA PRO A 162 -7.04 4.84 19.54
C PRO A 162 -7.29 4.36 20.95
N VAL A 163 -8.30 3.51 21.14
CA VAL A 163 -8.58 2.73 22.36
C VAL A 163 -8.91 1.30 21.97
N LEU A 164 -8.88 0.36 22.92
CA LEU A 164 -9.03 -1.07 22.63
C LEU A 164 -10.36 -1.44 21.94
N GLU A 165 -11.43 -0.76 22.34
CA GLU A 165 -12.81 -1.03 21.91
C GLU A 165 -13.17 -0.35 20.58
N VAL A 166 -12.38 0.63 20.13
CA VAL A 166 -12.69 1.45 18.93
C VAL A 166 -11.74 1.11 17.79
N GLU A 167 -12.30 0.79 16.66
CA GLU A 167 -11.58 0.62 15.40
C GLU A 167 -11.89 1.78 14.44
N ASN A 168 -10.84 2.50 14.01
CA ASN A 168 -10.89 3.64 13.11
C ASN A 168 -10.02 3.39 11.88
N THR A 169 -10.50 2.61 10.92
CA THR A 169 -9.72 2.20 9.74
C THR A 169 -9.76 3.22 8.61
N GLU A 170 -10.71 4.13 8.59
CA GLU A 170 -10.96 5.03 7.45
C GLU A 170 -9.78 5.97 7.12
N PRO A 171 -9.10 6.62 8.09
CA PRO A 171 -7.94 7.46 7.77
C PRO A 171 -6.81 6.69 7.11
N ALA A 172 -6.54 5.46 7.57
CA ALA A 172 -5.52 4.60 6.96
C ALA A 172 -5.92 4.14 5.55
N ARG A 173 -7.18 3.72 5.35
CA ARG A 173 -7.71 3.32 4.04
C ARG A 173 -7.58 4.42 3.00
N ARG A 174 -7.96 5.65 3.37
CA ARG A 174 -7.87 6.82 2.49
C ARG A 174 -6.41 7.11 2.10
N ALA A 175 -5.51 7.17 3.07
CA ALA A 175 -4.09 7.41 2.82
C ALA A 175 -3.46 6.32 1.95
N ILE A 176 -3.81 5.05 2.16
CA ILE A 176 -3.35 3.93 1.32
C ILE A 176 -3.82 4.12 -0.12
N HIS A 177 -5.09 4.47 -0.33
CA HIS A 177 -5.63 4.68 -1.66
C HIS A 177 -4.95 5.86 -2.39
N GLU A 178 -4.78 7.00 -1.72
CA GLU A 178 -4.12 8.18 -2.27
C GLU A 178 -2.66 7.87 -2.68
N LEU A 179 -1.91 7.24 -1.76
CA LEU A 179 -0.53 6.84 -2.04
C LEU A 179 -0.41 5.76 -3.13
N PHE A 180 -1.40 4.88 -3.25
CA PHE A 180 -1.43 3.89 -4.34
C PHE A 180 -1.51 4.58 -5.70
N MET A 181 -2.39 5.56 -5.84
CA MET A 181 -2.53 6.33 -7.08
C MET A 181 -1.27 7.14 -7.38
N GLU A 182 -0.69 7.80 -6.37
CA GLU A 182 0.46 8.68 -6.53
C GLU A 182 1.77 7.93 -6.76
N HIS A 183 2.06 6.89 -5.97
CA HIS A 183 3.38 6.24 -5.95
C HIS A 183 3.44 4.90 -6.70
N VAL A 184 2.35 4.16 -6.75
CA VAL A 184 2.35 2.82 -7.37
C VAL A 184 1.87 2.91 -8.81
N MET A 185 0.71 3.52 -9.03
CA MET A 185 0.12 3.62 -10.37
C MET A 185 0.98 4.49 -11.30
N SER A 186 1.51 5.60 -10.81
CA SER A 186 2.38 6.49 -11.60
C SER A 186 3.67 5.82 -12.08
N HIS A 187 4.13 4.77 -11.39
CA HIS A 187 5.32 4.00 -11.77
C HIS A 187 4.99 2.69 -12.50
N ALA A 188 3.71 2.37 -12.67
CA ALA A 188 3.30 1.16 -13.38
C ALA A 188 3.60 1.31 -14.89
N PRO A 189 4.20 0.28 -15.54
CA PRO A 189 4.46 0.32 -16.96
C PRO A 189 3.17 0.58 -17.78
N GLY A 190 3.18 1.63 -18.63
CA GLY A 190 2.05 1.97 -19.49
C GLY A 190 1.03 2.94 -18.89
N TYR A 191 1.17 3.36 -17.63
CA TYR A 191 0.25 4.34 -17.03
C TYR A 191 0.46 5.77 -17.56
N LEU A 192 1.69 6.10 -17.96
CA LEU A 192 2.10 7.44 -18.43
C LEU A 192 2.21 7.55 -19.98
N LYS A 193 1.48 6.72 -20.70
CA LYS A 193 1.43 6.82 -22.18
C LYS A 193 0.12 7.38 -22.63
#